data_bb951def800bb080886febf0e44841f4
#
_entry.id   bb951def800bb080886febf0e44841f4
#
_cell.length_a   1.000
_cell.length_b   1.000
_cell.length_c   1.000
_cell.angle_alpha   90.00
_cell.angle_beta   90.00
_cell.angle_gamma   90.00
#
_symmetry.space_group_name_H-M   'P 1'
#
loop_
_entity.id
_entity.type
_entity.pdbx_description
1 polymer ?
#
loop_
_entity_poly.entity_id
_entity_poly.type
_entity_poly.pdbx_seq_one_letter_code
_entity_poly.pdbx_strand_id
1 'polypeptide(L)'
;MGFINRLKHGWNAFMNKDPTAYQYGSGLGAASYDNPSRPRLTMGNERSIITTIYNKISTDAAAIDIEHVMLDEDKRFIDNVEDGLNYCLTTEANIDQASRAFKQDIFLKLLDEGCVAIVPVDTTMDPVRGNVYDIQTMRTATIINWYPRHVRVRIYN
;
A
#
# COMPACT_ATOMS: atom_id res chain seq x y z
N MET A 1 -14.93 47.86 -8.38
CA MET A 1 -13.65 47.71 -9.11
C MET A 1 -13.57 48.87 -10.13
N GLY A 2 -12.56 49.72 -9.99
CA GLY A 2 -12.44 50.93 -10.81
C GLY A 2 -12.00 50.63 -12.25
N PHE A 3 -12.38 51.49 -13.16
CA PHE A 3 -12.06 51.40 -14.58
C PHE A 3 -10.54 51.23 -14.85
N ILE A 4 -9.72 51.88 -14.05
CA ILE A 4 -8.24 51.81 -14.12
C ILE A 4 -7.73 50.37 -13.86
N ASN A 5 -8.34 49.60 -12.94
CA ASN A 5 -7.95 48.22 -12.68
C ASN A 5 -8.30 47.31 -13.86
N ARG A 6 -9.39 47.55 -14.54
CA ARG A 6 -9.77 46.80 -15.76
C ARG A 6 -8.81 47.07 -16.91
N LEU A 7 -8.36 48.32 -17.07
CA LEU A 7 -7.38 48.68 -18.09
C LEU A 7 -6.01 48.02 -17.79
N LYS A 8 -5.62 48.01 -16.51
CA LYS A 8 -4.38 47.40 -16.07
C LYS A 8 -4.38 45.88 -16.25
N HIS A 9 -5.50 45.24 -16.00
CA HIS A 9 -5.68 43.80 -16.28
C HIS A 9 -5.64 43.52 -17.79
N GLY A 10 -6.29 44.30 -18.60
CA GLY A 10 -6.24 44.19 -20.06
C GLY A 10 -4.81 44.33 -20.60
N TRP A 11 -4.07 45.32 -20.11
CA TRP A 11 -2.68 45.52 -20.48
C TRP A 11 -1.73 44.39 -20.01
N ASN A 12 -1.92 43.91 -18.79
CA ASN A 12 -1.15 42.81 -18.26
C ASN A 12 -1.44 41.50 -19.01
N ALA A 13 -2.67 41.26 -19.39
CA ALA A 13 -3.05 40.10 -20.21
C ALA A 13 -2.44 40.18 -21.61
N PHE A 14 -2.43 41.38 -22.23
CA PHE A 14 -1.80 41.61 -23.54
C PHE A 14 -0.29 41.43 -23.49
N MET A 15 0.37 41.86 -22.40
CA MET A 15 1.80 41.73 -22.19
C MET A 15 2.20 40.36 -21.60
N ASN A 16 1.26 39.43 -21.47
CA ASN A 16 1.47 38.11 -20.88
C ASN A 16 2.04 38.14 -19.46
N LYS A 17 1.77 39.21 -18.70
CA LYS A 17 2.24 39.43 -17.32
C LYS A 17 1.18 39.20 -16.24
N ASP A 18 -0.01 38.74 -16.64
CA ASP A 18 -1.10 38.47 -15.70
C ASP A 18 -0.90 37.09 -15.07
N PRO A 19 -0.62 36.98 -13.76
CA PRO A 19 -0.41 35.70 -13.09
C PRO A 19 -1.62 34.78 -13.11
N THR A 20 -2.83 35.33 -13.35
CA THR A 20 -4.05 34.52 -13.45
C THR A 20 -4.23 33.89 -14.83
N ALA A 21 -3.59 34.43 -15.89
CA ALA A 21 -3.63 33.82 -17.23
C ALA A 21 -2.95 32.47 -17.30
N TYR A 22 -1.97 32.21 -16.43
CA TYR A 22 -1.28 30.92 -16.36
C TYR A 22 -2.10 29.81 -15.70
N GLN A 23 -3.10 30.14 -14.92
CA GLN A 23 -3.94 29.13 -14.24
C GLN A 23 -5.06 28.58 -15.14
N TYR A 24 -5.51 29.32 -16.15
CA TYR A 24 -6.63 28.89 -17.01
C TYR A 24 -6.22 28.14 -18.28
N GLY A 25 -4.97 28.26 -18.70
CA GLY A 25 -4.46 27.64 -19.94
C GLY A 25 -3.99 26.19 -19.81
N SER A 26 -3.98 25.61 -18.61
CA SER A 26 -3.31 24.34 -18.38
C SER A 26 -4.23 23.13 -18.17
N GLY A 27 -5.54 23.30 -18.35
CA GLY A 27 -6.51 22.27 -17.95
C GLY A 27 -6.93 21.27 -19.02
N LEU A 28 -6.90 21.62 -20.29
CA LEU A 28 -7.52 20.80 -21.32
C LEU A 28 -6.76 20.95 -22.66
N GLY A 29 -5.85 20.04 -22.95
CA GLY A 29 -5.34 19.90 -24.30
C GLY A 29 -3.84 19.58 -24.43
N ALA A 30 -3.52 18.78 -25.39
CA ALA A 30 -2.20 18.26 -25.76
C ALA A 30 -1.15 19.31 -26.18
N ALA A 31 -1.38 20.60 -25.99
CA ALA A 31 -0.55 21.69 -26.53
C ALA A 31 0.51 22.22 -25.56
N SER A 32 0.82 21.54 -24.47
CA SER A 32 1.79 22.03 -23.48
C SER A 32 3.14 21.30 -23.49
N TYR A 33 3.61 20.93 -24.69
CA TYR A 33 4.92 20.26 -24.82
C TYR A 33 6.14 21.21 -24.71
N ASP A 34 5.94 22.54 -24.82
CA ASP A 34 7.03 23.49 -24.99
C ASP A 34 7.39 24.34 -23.77
N ASN A 35 6.92 23.99 -22.56
CA ASN A 35 7.34 24.75 -21.38
C ASN A 35 8.33 23.95 -20.53
N PRO A 36 9.66 24.19 -20.64
CA PRO A 36 10.70 23.45 -19.92
C PRO A 36 10.70 23.69 -18.42
N SER A 37 10.01 24.74 -17.95
CA SER A 37 9.92 25.09 -16.52
C SER A 37 8.74 24.44 -15.82
N ARG A 38 7.89 23.72 -16.53
CA ARG A 38 6.75 23.05 -15.92
C ARG A 38 7.20 21.72 -15.38
N PRO A 39 7.03 21.42 -14.07
CA PRO A 39 7.28 20.09 -13.59
C PRO A 39 6.39 19.11 -14.37
N ARG A 40 7.03 18.25 -15.15
CA ARG A 40 6.31 17.22 -15.92
C ARG A 40 5.57 16.34 -14.92
N LEU A 41 4.25 16.31 -15.00
CA LEU A 41 3.39 15.37 -14.28
C LEU A 41 3.53 13.92 -14.80
N THR A 42 4.61 13.64 -15.55
CA THR A 42 4.95 12.29 -16.00
C THR A 42 5.19 11.32 -14.85
N MET A 43 5.63 11.80 -13.69
CA MET A 43 5.74 10.97 -12.48
C MET A 43 4.40 10.38 -12.01
N GLY A 44 3.27 11.01 -12.31
CA GLY A 44 1.95 10.48 -11.95
C GLY A 44 1.54 9.26 -12.76
N ASN A 45 1.85 9.25 -14.06
CA ASN A 45 1.49 8.13 -14.94
C ASN A 45 2.36 6.90 -14.70
N GLU A 46 3.66 7.06 -14.47
CA GLU A 46 4.56 5.96 -14.16
C GLU A 46 4.18 5.30 -12.84
N ARG A 47 3.90 6.07 -11.79
CA ARG A 47 3.39 5.54 -10.53
C ARG A 47 2.04 4.84 -10.70
N SER A 48 1.15 5.37 -11.51
CA SER A 48 -0.14 4.75 -11.80
C SER A 48 -0.01 3.40 -12.48
N ILE A 49 0.90 3.27 -13.46
CA ILE A 49 1.17 2.01 -14.15
C ILE A 49 1.77 0.99 -13.19
N ILE A 50 2.79 1.36 -12.43
CA ILE A 50 3.45 0.50 -11.45
C ILE A 50 2.44 0.03 -10.39
N THR A 51 1.65 0.96 -9.83
CA THR A 51 0.62 0.63 -8.85
C THR A 51 -0.43 -0.32 -9.42
N THR A 52 -0.82 -0.15 -10.68
CA THR A 52 -1.76 -1.05 -11.35
C THR A 52 -1.17 -2.45 -11.51
N ILE A 53 0.10 -2.56 -11.87
CA ILE A 53 0.82 -3.84 -11.99
C ILE A 53 0.92 -4.51 -10.61
N TYR A 54 1.31 -3.78 -9.57
CA TYR A 54 1.41 -4.30 -8.20
C TYR A 54 0.05 -4.78 -7.68
N ASN A 55 -1.01 -4.02 -7.91
CA ASN A 55 -2.37 -4.42 -7.56
C ASN A 55 -2.79 -5.70 -8.29
N LYS A 56 -2.48 -5.83 -9.58
CA LYS A 56 -2.79 -7.04 -10.35
C LYS A 56 -2.04 -8.25 -9.79
N ILE A 57 -0.73 -8.14 -9.60
CA ILE A 57 0.10 -9.23 -9.07
C ILE A 57 -0.36 -9.61 -7.66
N SER A 58 -0.58 -8.63 -6.77
CA SER A 58 -1.02 -8.91 -5.39
C SER A 58 -2.40 -9.56 -5.33
N THR A 59 -3.32 -9.17 -6.22
CA THR A 59 -4.65 -9.78 -6.30
C THR A 59 -4.59 -11.23 -6.79
N ASP A 60 -3.75 -11.51 -7.79
CA ASP A 60 -3.57 -12.86 -8.33
C ASP A 60 -2.84 -13.75 -7.30
N ALA A 61 -1.81 -13.22 -6.64
CA ALA A 61 -1.10 -13.93 -5.58
C ALA A 61 -1.99 -14.20 -4.35
N ALA A 62 -2.88 -13.29 -3.99
CA ALA A 62 -3.83 -13.47 -2.88
C ALA A 62 -4.89 -14.56 -3.15
N ALA A 63 -5.04 -14.99 -4.39
CA ALA A 63 -5.92 -16.11 -4.74
C ALA A 63 -5.29 -17.49 -4.46
N ILE A 64 -4.00 -17.55 -4.17
CA ILE A 64 -3.30 -18.79 -3.82
C ILE A 64 -3.73 -19.20 -2.41
N ASP A 65 -4.11 -20.46 -2.25
CA ASP A 65 -4.41 -21.01 -0.94
C ASP A 65 -3.11 -21.24 -0.17
N ILE A 66 -3.07 -20.68 1.05
CA ILE A 66 -1.96 -20.82 1.98
C ILE A 66 -2.55 -21.39 3.26
N GLU A 67 -2.04 -22.55 3.67
CA GLU A 67 -2.56 -23.30 4.81
C GLU A 67 -1.44 -23.71 5.74
N HIS A 68 -1.74 -23.82 7.03
CA HIS A 68 -0.87 -24.40 8.02
C HIS A 68 -1.07 -25.91 8.02
N VAL A 69 -0.05 -26.65 7.63
CA VAL A 69 -0.14 -28.10 7.43
C VAL A 69 0.88 -28.85 8.25
N MET A 70 0.54 -30.07 8.63
CA MET A 70 1.45 -31.04 9.21
C MET A 70 2.11 -31.84 8.11
N LEU A 71 3.43 -31.98 8.19
CA LEU A 71 4.23 -32.77 7.25
C LEU A 71 4.87 -33.96 7.94
N ASP A 72 5.04 -35.04 7.19
CA ASP A 72 5.85 -36.21 7.57
C ASP A 72 7.35 -35.91 7.55
N GLU A 73 8.19 -36.83 8.05
CA GLU A 73 9.65 -36.76 7.99
C GLU A 73 10.18 -36.58 6.56
N ASP A 74 9.48 -37.12 5.56
CA ASP A 74 9.78 -37.00 4.14
C ASP A 74 9.21 -35.70 3.51
N LYS A 75 8.67 -34.76 4.32
CA LYS A 75 7.99 -33.50 3.87
C LYS A 75 6.75 -33.75 3.03
N ARG A 76 6.04 -34.83 3.22
CA ARG A 76 4.76 -35.13 2.59
C ARG A 76 3.64 -34.60 3.47
N PHE A 77 2.59 -34.09 2.82
CA PHE A 77 1.38 -33.63 3.49
C PHE A 77 0.72 -34.78 4.28
N ILE A 78 0.41 -34.53 5.54
CA ILE A 78 -0.35 -35.44 6.40
C ILE A 78 -1.77 -34.89 6.57
N ASP A 79 -1.89 -33.70 7.14
CA ASP A 79 -3.16 -33.10 7.49
C ASP A 79 -3.06 -31.58 7.67
N ASN A 80 -4.20 -30.88 7.65
CA ASN A 80 -4.29 -29.47 7.98
C ASN A 80 -4.30 -29.30 9.50
N VAL A 81 -3.58 -28.31 10.00
CA VAL A 81 -3.59 -27.96 11.42
C VAL A 81 -4.77 -27.01 11.68
N GLU A 82 -5.72 -27.46 12.51
CA GLU A 82 -6.85 -26.63 12.94
C GLU A 82 -6.44 -25.72 14.09
N ASP A 83 -5.74 -24.61 13.77
CA ASP A 83 -5.32 -23.58 14.72
C ASP A 83 -5.70 -22.19 14.24
N GLY A 84 -5.51 -21.20 15.10
CA GLY A 84 -5.84 -19.82 14.79
C GLY A 84 -4.99 -19.25 13.65
N LEU A 85 -3.75 -19.74 13.48
CA LEU A 85 -2.94 -19.36 12.32
C LEU A 85 -3.60 -19.79 11.01
N ASN A 86 -4.07 -21.04 10.93
CA ASN A 86 -4.77 -21.54 9.76
C ASN A 86 -6.08 -20.78 9.52
N TYR A 87 -6.81 -20.49 10.58
CA TYR A 87 -8.03 -19.66 10.50
C TYR A 87 -7.73 -18.26 9.92
N CYS A 88 -6.67 -17.61 10.37
CA CYS A 88 -6.25 -16.30 9.86
C CYS A 88 -5.84 -16.34 8.37
N LEU A 89 -5.24 -17.43 7.93
CA LEU A 89 -4.76 -17.59 6.54
C LEU A 89 -5.88 -18.01 5.57
N THR A 90 -6.91 -18.70 6.05
CA THR A 90 -7.98 -19.26 5.20
C THR A 90 -9.29 -18.48 5.28
N THR A 91 -9.64 -17.96 6.45
CA THR A 91 -10.97 -17.38 6.70
C THR A 91 -10.88 -15.87 6.96
N GLU A 92 -10.35 -15.45 8.10
CA GLU A 92 -10.35 -14.07 8.56
C GLU A 92 -9.09 -13.78 9.37
N ALA A 93 -8.28 -12.83 8.91
CA ALA A 93 -7.03 -12.47 9.58
C ALA A 93 -7.25 -11.51 10.76
N ASN A 94 -8.24 -10.64 10.66
CA ASN A 94 -8.65 -9.70 11.69
C ASN A 94 -10.04 -9.13 11.36
N ILE A 95 -10.64 -8.37 12.30
CA ILE A 95 -11.98 -7.81 12.17
C ILE A 95 -12.22 -6.96 10.91
N ASP A 96 -11.15 -6.42 10.32
CA ASP A 96 -11.21 -5.52 9.17
C ASP A 96 -10.88 -6.24 7.86
N GLN A 97 -10.25 -7.43 7.93
CA GLN A 97 -9.68 -8.10 6.76
C GLN A 97 -9.98 -9.60 6.75
N ALA A 98 -10.73 -10.04 5.75
CA ALA A 98 -10.78 -11.46 5.39
C ALA A 98 -9.39 -11.94 4.91
N SER A 99 -9.15 -13.25 4.92
CA SER A 99 -7.84 -13.85 4.59
C SER A 99 -7.30 -13.39 3.23
N ARG A 100 -8.17 -13.27 2.21
CA ARG A 100 -7.77 -12.83 0.87
C ARG A 100 -7.29 -11.38 0.86
N ALA A 101 -8.00 -10.48 1.55
CA ALA A 101 -7.59 -9.08 1.66
C ALA A 101 -6.28 -8.93 2.43
N PHE A 102 -6.10 -9.71 3.48
CA PHE A 102 -4.86 -9.78 4.24
C PHE A 102 -3.68 -10.28 3.40
N LYS A 103 -3.85 -11.37 2.64
CA LYS A 103 -2.84 -11.87 1.70
C LYS A 103 -2.49 -10.83 0.63
N GLN A 104 -3.49 -10.15 0.08
CA GLN A 104 -3.27 -9.08 -0.89
C GLN A 104 -2.43 -7.93 -0.31
N ASP A 105 -2.71 -7.51 0.91
CA ASP A 105 -1.94 -6.46 1.61
C ASP A 105 -0.48 -6.89 1.86
N ILE A 106 -0.24 -8.15 2.22
CA ILE A 106 1.11 -8.72 2.34
C ILE A 106 1.87 -8.60 1.02
N PHE A 107 1.28 -9.09 -0.08
CA PHE A 107 1.95 -9.07 -1.38
C PHE A 107 2.15 -7.65 -1.91
N LEU A 108 1.17 -6.76 -1.70
CA LEU A 108 1.29 -5.38 -2.11
C LEU A 108 2.45 -4.66 -1.39
N LYS A 109 2.55 -4.81 -0.08
CA LYS A 109 3.66 -4.25 0.70
C LYS A 109 5.00 -4.88 0.34
N LEU A 110 5.02 -6.16 0.08
CA LEU A 110 6.23 -6.85 -0.35
C LEU A 110 6.75 -6.32 -1.70
N LEU A 111 5.86 -6.01 -2.64
CA LEU A 111 6.21 -5.43 -3.93
C LEU A 111 6.65 -3.96 -3.82
N ASP A 112 6.03 -3.19 -2.93
CA ASP A 112 6.30 -1.76 -2.77
C ASP A 112 7.52 -1.49 -1.89
N GLU A 113 7.62 -2.15 -0.74
CA GLU A 113 8.67 -1.92 0.27
C GLU A 113 9.80 -2.97 0.23
N GLY A 114 9.64 -4.06 -0.52
CA GLY A 114 10.60 -5.16 -0.60
C GLY A 114 10.58 -6.09 0.62
N CYS A 115 9.88 -5.72 1.68
CA CYS A 115 9.71 -6.51 2.89
C CYS A 115 8.40 -6.14 3.61
N VAL A 116 7.87 -7.08 4.37
CA VAL A 116 6.67 -6.88 5.18
C VAL A 116 6.82 -7.66 6.49
N ALA A 117 6.35 -7.09 7.58
CA ALA A 117 6.21 -7.82 8.83
C ALA A 117 4.76 -8.29 8.98
N ILE A 118 4.59 -9.55 9.35
CA ILE A 118 3.30 -10.13 9.75
C ILE A 118 3.36 -10.25 11.27
N VAL A 119 2.42 -9.62 11.95
CA VAL A 119 2.41 -9.51 13.41
C VAL A 119 1.14 -10.13 13.96
N PRO A 120 1.24 -11.13 14.85
CA PRO A 120 0.10 -11.55 15.66
C PRO A 120 -0.24 -10.41 16.63
N VAL A 121 -1.49 -9.97 16.61
CA VAL A 121 -1.97 -8.87 17.47
C VAL A 121 -2.64 -9.41 18.70
N ASP A 122 -3.54 -10.39 18.52
CA ASP A 122 -4.22 -11.07 19.61
C ASP A 122 -3.82 -12.54 19.63
N THR A 123 -3.52 -13.03 20.83
CA THR A 123 -3.15 -14.41 21.08
C THR A 123 -3.88 -14.91 22.32
N THR A 124 -4.07 -16.23 22.45
CA THR A 124 -4.77 -16.83 23.59
C THR A 124 -4.02 -16.62 24.90
N MET A 125 -2.71 -16.51 24.88
CA MET A 125 -1.84 -16.19 26.01
C MET A 125 -0.75 -15.23 25.61
N ASP A 126 -0.21 -14.47 26.56
CA ASP A 126 0.95 -13.60 26.35
C ASP A 126 2.17 -14.46 25.92
N PRO A 127 2.70 -14.27 24.67
CA PRO A 127 3.82 -15.06 24.17
C PRO A 127 5.10 -14.92 25.02
N VAL A 128 5.21 -13.87 25.83
CA VAL A 128 6.35 -13.63 26.73
C VAL A 128 6.26 -14.51 27.97
N ARG A 129 5.03 -14.89 28.38
CA ARG A 129 4.77 -15.63 29.62
C ARG A 129 4.56 -17.12 29.41
N GLY A 130 4.26 -17.55 28.19
CA GLY A 130 3.97 -18.94 27.89
C GLY A 130 4.63 -19.40 26.59
N ASN A 131 5.02 -20.69 26.55
CA ASN A 131 5.59 -21.29 25.35
C ASN A 131 4.55 -21.84 24.37
N VAL A 132 3.28 -21.86 24.79
CA VAL A 132 2.16 -22.36 23.97
C VAL A 132 1.11 -21.28 23.90
N TYR A 133 0.91 -20.71 22.74
CA TYR A 133 -0.14 -19.73 22.45
C TYR A 133 -0.71 -19.99 21.06
N ASP A 134 -1.97 -19.67 20.88
CA ASP A 134 -2.63 -19.69 19.60
C ASP A 134 -2.89 -18.27 19.12
N ILE A 135 -2.77 -18.04 17.80
CA ILE A 135 -2.92 -16.75 17.17
C ILE A 135 -4.41 -16.55 16.91
N GLN A 136 -4.98 -15.43 17.38
CA GLN A 136 -6.37 -15.08 17.15
C GLN A 136 -6.53 -14.08 16.00
N THR A 137 -5.64 -13.11 15.92
CA THR A 137 -5.65 -12.11 14.83
C THR A 137 -4.24 -11.77 14.37
N MET A 138 -4.12 -11.44 13.09
CA MET A 138 -2.87 -11.01 12.46
C MET A 138 -3.07 -9.70 11.70
N ARG A 139 -2.03 -8.86 11.66
CA ARG A 139 -1.98 -7.65 10.84
C ARG A 139 -0.63 -7.55 10.13
N THR A 140 -0.64 -6.87 8.99
CA THR A 140 0.58 -6.44 8.33
C THR A 140 1.14 -5.22 9.03
N ALA A 141 2.46 -5.11 9.07
CA ALA A 141 3.15 -3.96 9.64
C ALA A 141 4.33 -3.52 8.77
N THR A 142 4.60 -2.23 8.78
CA THR A 142 5.78 -1.65 8.12
C THR A 142 6.96 -1.69 9.08
N ILE A 143 8.12 -2.16 8.59
CA ILE A 143 9.35 -2.21 9.38
C ILE A 143 9.98 -0.82 9.40
N ILE A 144 10.15 -0.24 10.60
CA ILE A 144 10.74 1.09 10.77
C ILE A 144 12.24 0.99 11.01
N ASN A 145 12.68 0.07 11.88
CA ASN A 145 14.07 -0.09 12.25
C ASN A 145 14.44 -1.56 12.38
N TRP A 146 15.64 -1.88 11.92
CA TRP A 146 16.27 -3.19 12.07
C TRP A 146 17.28 -3.17 13.21
N TYR A 147 17.20 -4.14 14.10
CA TYR A 147 18.14 -4.39 15.17
C TYR A 147 18.67 -5.81 15.09
N PRO A 148 19.82 -6.14 15.69
CA PRO A 148 20.42 -7.48 15.55
C PRO A 148 19.56 -8.66 16.01
N ARG A 149 18.60 -8.43 16.92
CA ARG A 149 17.75 -9.48 17.51
C ARG A 149 16.25 -9.22 17.38
N HIS A 150 15.83 -8.08 16.89
CA HIS A 150 14.43 -7.70 16.76
C HIS A 150 14.26 -6.64 15.68
N VAL A 151 13.03 -6.42 15.26
CA VAL A 151 12.65 -5.33 14.36
C VAL A 151 11.61 -4.45 15.05
N ARG A 152 11.68 -3.15 14.78
CA ARG A 152 10.65 -2.22 15.20
C ARG A 152 9.68 -2.03 14.06
N VAL A 153 8.41 -2.30 14.33
CA VAL A 153 7.35 -2.22 13.33
C VAL A 153 6.30 -1.18 13.71
N ARG A 154 5.59 -0.68 12.71
CA ARG A 154 4.40 0.15 12.88
C ARG A 154 3.21 -0.61 12.34
N ILE A 155 2.24 -0.83 13.20
CA ILE A 155 0.93 -1.40 12.85
C ILE A 155 -0.03 -0.22 12.68
N TYR A 156 -0.85 -0.25 11.64
CA TYR A 156 -1.95 0.69 11.46
C TYR A 156 -3.22 0.08 12.07
N ASN A 157 -3.88 0.86 12.89
CA ASN A 157 -5.20 0.56 13.45
C ASN A 157 -6.27 1.17 12.57
#